data_979623ca28fc278ae1d89da271886015
#
_entry.id   979623ca28fc278ae1d89da271886015
#
_cell.length_a   1.000
_cell.length_b   1.000
_cell.length_c   1.000
_cell.angle_alpha   90.00
_cell.angle_beta   90.00
_cell.angle_gamma   90.00
#
_symmetry.space_group_name_H-M   'P 1'
#
loop_
_entity.id
_entity.type
_entity.pdbx_description
1 polymer ?
#
loop_
_entity_poly.entity_id
_entity_poly.type
_entity_poly.pdbx_seq_one_letter_code
_entity_poly.pdbx_strand_id
1 'polypeptide(L)' 'MQNTYFASDVVYGPAWSFHDFGRIPVEERQLIDFVFVNGQVVANKFRVIADKPDNGYLSDHAPILANLTIR' A
#
# COMPACT_ATOMS: atom_id res chain seq x y z
N MET A 1 5.14 15.07 9.30
CA MET A 1 4.16 14.19 8.63
C MET A 1 4.37 12.76 9.07
N GLN A 2 3.29 12.01 9.16
CA GLN A 2 3.34 10.59 9.50
C GLN A 2 3.10 9.73 8.26
N ASN A 3 3.88 8.65 8.13
CA ASN A 3 3.63 7.63 7.12
C ASN A 3 2.50 6.72 7.61
N THR A 4 1.41 6.65 6.86
CA THR A 4 0.22 5.88 7.26
C THR A 4 0.50 4.39 7.41
N TYR A 5 1.51 3.84 6.71
CA TYR A 5 1.90 2.45 6.87
C TYR A 5 2.32 2.13 8.30
N PHE A 6 3.15 3.00 8.90
CA PHE A 6 3.62 2.81 10.28
C PHE A 6 2.64 3.33 11.33
N ALA A 7 1.82 4.33 11.00
CA ALA A 7 0.90 4.97 11.93
C ALA A 7 -0.46 4.26 12.05
N SER A 8 -0.79 3.40 11.09
CA SER A 8 -2.08 2.69 11.09
C SER A 8 -2.14 1.60 12.14
N ASP A 9 -3.31 1.45 12.79
CA ASP A 9 -3.55 0.37 13.75
C ASP A 9 -3.52 -1.00 13.07
N VAL A 10 -3.96 -1.07 11.82
CA VAL A 10 -4.04 -2.32 11.06
C VAL A 10 -3.45 -2.11 9.67
N VAL A 11 -2.61 -3.04 9.26
CA VAL A 11 -2.03 -3.08 7.91
C VAL A 11 -2.44 -4.39 7.25
N TYR A 12 -3.04 -4.29 6.06
CA TYR A 12 -3.47 -5.45 5.28
C TYR A 12 -2.63 -5.61 4.03
N GLY A 13 -2.54 -6.86 3.57
CA GLY A 13 -1.86 -7.18 2.33
C GLY A 13 -0.37 -7.39 2.51
N PRO A 14 0.33 -7.67 1.41
CA PRO A 14 1.76 -7.94 1.45
C PRO A 14 2.57 -6.68 1.72
N ALA A 15 3.83 -6.86 2.13
CA ALA A 15 4.77 -5.76 2.39
C ALA A 15 5.50 -5.35 1.11
N TRP A 16 4.77 -5.28 -0.01
CA TRP A 16 5.34 -4.81 -1.26
C TRP A 16 4.27 -4.10 -2.10
N SER A 17 4.68 -3.14 -2.91
CA SER A 17 3.80 -2.42 -3.83
C SER A 17 4.33 -2.39 -5.27
N PHE A 18 5.64 -2.50 -5.46
CA PHE A 18 6.22 -2.52 -6.80
C PHE A 18 6.51 -3.95 -7.25
N HIS A 19 5.96 -4.36 -8.38
CA HIS A 19 6.11 -5.72 -8.90
C HIS A 19 6.53 -5.81 -10.37
N ASP A 20 6.65 -4.66 -11.06
CA ASP A 20 7.05 -4.58 -12.47
C ASP A 20 6.21 -5.53 -13.36
N PHE A 21 4.88 -5.37 -13.30
CA PHE A 21 3.92 -6.20 -14.05
C PHE A 21 4.07 -7.70 -13.76
N GLY A 22 4.40 -8.03 -12.49
CA GLY A 22 4.55 -9.41 -12.04
C GLY A 22 5.88 -10.05 -12.36
N ARG A 23 6.83 -9.32 -12.95
CA ARG A 23 8.16 -9.85 -13.33
C ARG A 23 9.07 -10.07 -12.14
N ILE A 24 8.93 -9.24 -11.09
CA ILE A 24 9.77 -9.35 -9.90
C ILE A 24 9.25 -10.48 -9.02
N PRO A 25 10.10 -11.46 -8.63
CA PRO A 25 9.70 -12.49 -7.66
C PRO A 25 9.18 -11.87 -6.37
N VAL A 26 8.16 -12.48 -5.76
CA VAL A 26 7.49 -11.92 -4.57
C VAL A 26 8.48 -11.58 -3.45
N GLU A 27 9.45 -12.44 -3.21
CA GLU A 27 10.45 -12.26 -2.16
C GLU A 27 11.43 -11.10 -2.42
N GLU A 28 11.46 -10.57 -3.63
CA GLU A 28 12.33 -9.44 -4.01
C GLU A 28 11.58 -8.13 -4.18
N ARG A 29 10.23 -8.14 -4.04
CA ARG A 29 9.41 -6.95 -4.19
C ARG A 29 9.52 -6.04 -2.99
N GLN A 30 9.49 -4.73 -3.25
CA GLN A 30 9.63 -3.70 -2.22
C GLN A 30 8.36 -2.88 -2.07
N LEU A 31 8.10 -2.39 -0.86
CA LEU A 31 7.04 -1.44 -0.57
C LEU A 31 7.63 -0.03 -0.75
N ILE A 32 7.21 0.66 -1.82
CA ILE A 32 7.72 1.99 -2.15
C ILE A 32 6.63 3.04 -2.30
N ASP A 33 5.36 2.65 -2.18
CA ASP A 33 4.22 3.57 -2.26
C ASP A 33 3.65 3.79 -0.87
N PHE A 34 3.50 5.07 -0.47
CA PHE A 34 3.06 5.45 0.87
C PHE A 34 2.11 6.65 0.80
N VAL A 35 1.26 6.78 1.83
CA VAL A 35 0.42 7.95 2.06
C VAL A 35 0.89 8.61 3.35
N PHE A 36 1.18 9.92 3.29
CA PHE A 36 1.61 10.69 4.45
C PHE A 36 0.50 11.62 4.92
N VAL A 37 0.34 11.75 6.23
CA VAL A 37 -0.70 12.59 6.84
C VAL A 37 -0.08 13.50 7.90
N ASN A 38 -0.73 14.65 8.16
CA ASN A 38 -0.34 15.56 9.22
C ASN A 38 -1.06 15.21 10.54
N GLY A 39 -0.79 15.97 11.61
CA GLY A 39 -1.37 15.72 12.94
C GLY A 39 -2.88 15.94 13.06
N GLN A 40 -3.55 16.46 12.02
CA GLN A 40 -5.00 16.63 11.98
C GLN A 40 -5.73 15.38 11.49
N VAL A 41 -5.00 14.35 11.08
CA VAL A 41 -5.54 13.15 10.49
C VAL A 41 -5.03 11.94 11.26
N VAL A 42 -5.95 11.04 11.58
CA VAL A 42 -5.63 9.75 12.23
C VAL A 42 -5.62 8.67 11.16
N ALA A 43 -4.50 7.94 11.07
CA ALA A 43 -4.41 6.79 10.19
C ALA A 43 -4.96 5.55 10.90
N ASN A 44 -6.01 4.94 10.33
CA ASN A 44 -6.65 3.77 10.91
C ASN A 44 -6.15 2.48 10.28
N LYS A 45 -6.15 2.41 8.95
CA LYS A 45 -5.79 1.21 8.19
C LYS A 45 -4.95 1.56 6.98
N PHE A 46 -4.01 0.70 6.66
CA PHE A 46 -3.24 0.74 5.42
C PHE A 46 -3.38 -0.61 4.73
N ARG A 47 -3.61 -0.60 3.44
CA ARG A 47 -3.79 -1.83 2.66
C ARG A 47 -3.06 -1.76 1.33
N VAL A 48 -2.36 -2.83 0.99
CA VAL A 48 -1.84 -3.07 -0.35
C VAL A 48 -2.77 -4.04 -1.06
N ILE A 49 -3.29 -3.68 -2.22
CA ILE A 49 -4.22 -4.51 -2.98
C ILE A 49 -3.42 -5.30 -4.01
N ALA A 50 -3.17 -6.57 -3.69
CA ALA A 50 -2.28 -7.41 -4.48
C ALA A 50 -3.01 -8.34 -5.45
N ASP A 51 -4.30 -8.16 -5.65
CA ASP A 51 -5.10 -9.00 -6.53
C ASP A 51 -4.69 -8.82 -7.99
N LYS A 52 -4.47 -9.93 -8.69
CA LYS A 52 -4.15 -9.91 -10.11
C LYS A 52 -5.44 -9.96 -10.94
N PRO A 53 -5.73 -8.94 -11.76
CA PRO A 53 -6.88 -8.99 -12.67
C PRO A 53 -6.74 -10.13 -13.69
N ASP A 54 -7.86 -10.63 -14.21
CA ASP A 54 -7.88 -11.72 -15.19
C ASP A 54 -7.07 -11.40 -16.46
N ASN A 55 -7.03 -10.14 -16.84
CA ASN A 55 -6.31 -9.67 -18.02
C ASN A 55 -4.86 -9.27 -17.75
N GLY A 56 -4.32 -9.65 -16.59
CA GLY A 56 -2.99 -9.28 -16.15
C GLY A 56 -2.98 -8.01 -15.32
N TYR A 57 -1.79 -7.49 -15.02
CA TYR A 57 -1.64 -6.31 -14.19
C TYR A 57 -1.90 -5.02 -14.98
N LEU A 58 -2.70 -4.11 -14.38
CA LEU A 58 -3.00 -2.80 -14.99
C LEU A 58 -1.90 -1.77 -14.76
N SER A 59 -0.97 -2.05 -13.82
CA SER A 59 0.14 -1.17 -13.46
C SER A 59 1.31 -2.02 -12.97
N ASP A 60 2.51 -1.46 -12.97
CA ASP A 60 3.69 -2.07 -12.37
C ASP A 60 3.73 -1.94 -10.84
N HIS A 61 2.80 -1.16 -10.26
CA HIS A 61 2.59 -1.03 -8.83
C HIS A 61 1.26 -1.63 -8.41
N ALA A 62 1.21 -2.23 -7.22
CA ALA A 62 -0.04 -2.62 -6.59
C ALA A 62 -0.72 -1.38 -6.00
N PRO A 63 -2.04 -1.22 -6.15
CA PRO A 63 -2.75 -0.11 -5.50
C PRO A 63 -2.60 -0.15 -3.99
N ILE A 64 -2.50 1.03 -3.37
CA ILE A 64 -2.53 1.16 -1.92
C ILE A 64 -3.78 1.94 -1.50
N LEU A 65 -4.28 1.64 -0.31
CA LEU A 65 -5.46 2.28 0.26
C LEU A 65 -5.18 2.62 1.72
N ALA A 66 -5.49 3.84 2.12
CA ALA A 66 -5.40 4.25 3.52
C ALA A 66 -6.77 4.73 4.00
N ASN A 67 -7.24 4.17 5.11
CA ASN A 67 -8.46 4.64 5.80
C ASN A 67 -8.05 5.65 6.85
N LEU A 68 -8.61 6.85 6.76
CA LEU A 68 -8.23 8.00 7.57
C LEU A 68 -9.43 8.58 8.28
N THR A 69 -9.20 9.15 9.47
CA THR A 69 -10.19 9.94 10.21
C THR A 69 -9.63 11.33 10.42
N ILE A 70 -10.40 12.34 10.05
CA ILE A 70 -10.04 13.74 10.26
C ILE A 70 -10.47 14.14 11.68
N ARG A 71 -9.53 14.68 12.42
CA ARG A 71 -9.79 15.17 13.79
C ARG A 71 -10.56 16.48 13.81
#